data_9dab2bfa11c4c151083974f9bf008feb
#
_entry.id   9dab2bfa11c4c151083974f9bf008feb
#
_cell.length_a   1.000
_cell.length_b   1.000
_cell.length_c   1.000
_cell.angle_alpha   90.00
_cell.angle_beta   90.00
_cell.angle_gamma   90.00
#
_symmetry.space_group_name_H-M   'P 1'
#
loop_
_entity.id
_entity.type
_entity.pdbx_description
1 polymer ?
#
loop_
_entity_poly.entity_id
_entity_poly.type
_entity_poly.pdbx_seq_one_letter_code
_entity_poly.pdbx_strand_id
1 'polypeptide(L)'
;MKIKRLGIRAVAGVSALVVATAGASATGAPRGSTRASFGKVTVTIRYGRPSLKGRQILQMIEPGQLWRAGADAPTTIQSNADLNFGGTRVPPGKHILILRYIRPGTWSLVVSKAPAINYTPDARIAEILMRLEKHQTPIGELTISVVNTGGHGKIEIAWGACRLWGEFTPAR
;
A
#
# COMPACT_ATOMS: atom_id res chain seq x y z
N MET A 1 -27.47 31.54 -36.71
CA MET A 1 -26.14 31.02 -36.34
C MET A 1 -26.25 30.47 -34.93
N LYS A 2 -26.37 29.12 -34.76
CA LYS A 2 -26.59 28.47 -33.46
C LYS A 2 -25.23 28.03 -32.90
N ILE A 3 -24.82 28.62 -31.78
CA ILE A 3 -23.60 28.27 -31.06
C ILE A 3 -23.89 27.02 -30.20
N LYS A 4 -23.27 25.88 -30.57
CA LYS A 4 -23.29 24.66 -29.76
C LYS A 4 -22.41 24.86 -28.51
N ARG A 5 -23.03 24.83 -27.33
CA ARG A 5 -22.32 24.79 -26.07
C ARG A 5 -21.65 23.39 -25.90
N LEU A 6 -20.34 23.40 -25.90
CA LEU A 6 -19.53 22.22 -25.61
C LEU A 6 -19.58 21.97 -24.09
N GLY A 7 -20.20 20.88 -23.68
CA GLY A 7 -20.27 20.48 -22.28
C GLY A 7 -18.91 19.98 -21.79
N ILE A 8 -18.31 20.70 -20.87
CA ILE A 8 -17.12 20.26 -20.15
C ILE A 8 -17.56 19.15 -19.19
N ARG A 9 -17.20 17.92 -19.49
CA ARG A 9 -17.33 16.80 -18.53
C ARG A 9 -16.28 17.00 -17.43
N ALA A 10 -16.75 17.28 -16.23
CA ALA A 10 -15.92 17.30 -15.04
C ALA A 10 -15.34 15.91 -14.82
N VAL A 11 -14.02 15.79 -14.95
CA VAL A 11 -13.27 14.62 -14.49
C VAL A 11 -13.30 14.67 -12.97
N ALA A 12 -14.06 13.79 -12.36
CA ALA A 12 -14.07 13.63 -10.90
C ALA A 12 -12.68 13.17 -10.47
N GLY A 13 -11.90 14.12 -9.93
CA GLY A 13 -10.61 13.86 -9.36
C GLY A 13 -10.77 12.91 -8.16
N VAL A 14 -10.19 11.72 -8.26
CA VAL A 14 -10.13 10.75 -7.15
C VAL A 14 -9.11 11.28 -6.14
N SER A 15 -9.57 12.07 -5.17
CA SER A 15 -8.74 12.50 -4.05
C SER A 15 -8.53 11.34 -3.08
N ALA A 16 -7.33 10.78 -3.05
CA ALA A 16 -6.90 9.92 -1.96
C ALA A 16 -6.68 10.80 -0.72
N LEU A 17 -7.56 10.68 0.28
CA LEU A 17 -7.37 11.35 1.56
C LEU A 17 -6.33 10.58 2.38
N VAL A 18 -5.09 11.04 2.37
CA VAL A 18 -4.05 10.58 3.30
C VAL A 18 -4.20 11.39 4.58
N VAL A 19 -4.86 10.83 5.58
CA VAL A 19 -4.96 11.46 6.91
C VAL A 19 -3.75 11.02 7.73
N ALA A 20 -2.84 11.94 7.98
CA ALA A 20 -1.80 11.78 9.00
C ALA A 20 -2.39 12.14 10.36
N THR A 21 -2.81 11.15 11.14
CA THR A 21 -3.16 11.37 12.54
C THR A 21 -1.87 11.40 13.35
N ALA A 22 -1.45 12.56 13.78
CA ALA A 22 -0.37 12.75 14.74
C ALA A 22 -0.84 12.29 16.12
N GLY A 23 -0.76 10.99 16.39
CA GLY A 23 -0.86 10.44 17.74
C GLY A 23 0.51 10.56 18.39
N ALA A 24 0.64 11.38 19.42
CA ALA A 24 1.86 11.56 20.16
C ALA A 24 2.25 10.25 20.89
N SER A 25 3.21 9.52 20.32
CA SER A 25 3.99 8.52 21.05
C SER A 25 5.41 9.01 21.12
N ALA A 26 5.90 9.25 22.31
CA ALA A 26 7.16 9.98 22.59
C ALA A 26 8.45 9.32 22.07
N THR A 27 8.41 8.16 21.39
CA THR A 27 9.61 7.43 20.95
C THR A 27 9.48 6.66 19.62
N GLY A 28 8.31 6.68 18.93
CA GLY A 28 8.08 5.90 17.71
C GLY A 28 7.91 6.76 16.45
N ALA A 29 7.99 6.13 15.28
CA ALA A 29 7.67 6.77 14.01
C ALA A 29 6.19 7.18 13.96
N PRO A 30 5.84 8.33 13.34
CA PRO A 30 4.44 8.72 13.15
C PRO A 30 3.64 7.61 12.47
N ARG A 31 2.34 7.51 12.83
CA ARG A 31 1.43 6.54 12.19
C ARG A 31 0.70 7.22 11.02
N GLY A 32 0.64 6.50 9.90
CA GLY A 32 -0.16 6.87 8.73
C GLY A 32 -1.37 5.95 8.57
N SER A 33 -2.41 6.48 7.95
CA SER A 33 -3.60 5.72 7.55
C SER A 33 -4.07 6.20 6.18
N THR A 34 -4.48 5.25 5.34
CA THR A 34 -5.09 5.52 4.04
C THR A 34 -6.32 4.65 3.87
N ARG A 35 -7.35 5.14 3.18
CA ARG A 35 -8.62 4.45 3.01
C ARG A 35 -9.16 4.65 1.60
N ALA A 36 -9.73 3.59 1.03
CA ALA A 36 -10.49 3.63 -0.21
C ALA A 36 -11.84 2.92 -0.05
N SER A 37 -12.84 3.37 -0.81
CA SER A 37 -14.16 2.76 -0.87
C SER A 37 -14.48 2.28 -2.28
N PHE A 38 -15.12 1.12 -2.37
CA PHE A 38 -15.53 0.43 -3.59
C PHE A 38 -17.00 0.06 -3.44
N GLY A 39 -17.89 1.04 -3.61
CA GLY A 39 -19.28 0.91 -3.23
C GLY A 39 -19.41 0.72 -1.70
N LYS A 40 -19.93 -0.43 -1.28
CA LYS A 40 -20.07 -0.78 0.16
C LYS A 40 -18.78 -1.38 0.76
N VAL A 41 -17.82 -1.77 -0.07
CA VAL A 41 -16.56 -2.32 0.40
C VAL A 41 -15.60 -1.19 0.77
N THR A 42 -15.00 -1.31 1.94
CA THR A 42 -14.03 -0.34 2.46
C THR A 42 -12.72 -1.06 2.75
N VAL A 43 -11.62 -0.47 2.30
CA VAL A 43 -10.26 -0.93 2.59
C VAL A 43 -9.49 0.17 3.30
N THR A 44 -8.87 -0.16 4.42
CA THR A 44 -8.03 0.75 5.21
C THR A 44 -6.66 0.13 5.41
N ILE A 45 -5.59 0.89 5.16
CA ILE A 45 -4.21 0.50 5.47
C ILE A 45 -3.69 1.42 6.56
N ARG A 46 -3.06 0.84 7.60
CA ARG A 46 -2.39 1.57 8.68
C ARG A 46 -0.93 1.14 8.77
N TYR A 47 -0.03 2.09 8.89
CA TYR A 47 1.41 1.84 8.82
C TYR A 47 2.21 2.84 9.65
N GLY A 48 3.45 2.49 10.02
CA GLY A 48 4.41 3.45 10.56
C GLY A 48 5.09 4.22 9.45
N ARG A 49 5.34 5.51 9.64
CA ARG A 49 5.96 6.43 8.67
C ARG A 49 7.39 6.78 9.06
N PRO A 50 8.37 5.89 8.84
CA PRO A 50 9.75 6.22 9.12
C PRO A 50 10.26 7.29 8.15
N SER A 51 11.04 8.24 8.66
CA SER A 51 11.77 9.19 7.84
C SER A 51 12.94 8.51 7.13
N LEU A 52 13.25 8.95 5.92
CA LEU A 52 14.33 8.40 5.10
C LEU A 52 15.71 8.64 5.74
N LYS A 53 15.94 9.82 6.28
CA LYS A 53 17.21 10.23 6.95
C LYS A 53 18.46 9.88 6.12
N GLY A 54 18.41 10.13 4.80
CA GLY A 54 19.51 9.84 3.89
C GLY A 54 19.78 8.36 3.57
N ARG A 55 18.97 7.43 4.10
CA ARG A 55 19.17 5.99 3.86
C ARG A 55 18.75 5.60 2.45
N GLN A 56 19.49 4.68 1.86
CA GLN A 56 19.15 4.08 0.57
C GLN A 56 18.56 2.68 0.81
N ILE A 57 17.28 2.62 1.07
CA ILE A 57 16.59 1.42 1.56
C ILE A 57 16.77 0.22 0.63
N LEU A 58 16.69 0.42 -0.69
CA LEU A 58 16.81 -0.68 -1.64
C LEU A 58 18.22 -1.29 -1.68
N GLN A 59 19.23 -0.58 -1.19
CA GLN A 59 20.60 -1.09 -1.07
C GLN A 59 20.85 -1.83 0.24
N MET A 60 19.91 -1.74 1.19
CA MET A 60 20.04 -2.36 2.52
C MET A 60 19.29 -3.68 2.64
N ILE A 61 18.59 -4.11 1.60
CA ILE A 61 17.77 -5.31 1.62
C ILE A 61 18.34 -6.32 0.62
N GLU A 62 18.57 -7.54 1.09
CA GLU A 62 19.08 -8.64 0.27
C GLU A 62 17.96 -9.47 -0.36
N PRO A 63 18.21 -10.13 -1.51
CA PRO A 63 17.26 -11.05 -2.13
C PRO A 63 16.76 -12.11 -1.13
N GLY A 64 15.45 -12.34 -1.12
CA GLY A 64 14.78 -13.25 -0.18
C GLY A 64 14.33 -12.60 1.12
N GLN A 65 14.82 -11.42 1.47
CA GLN A 65 14.44 -10.76 2.71
C GLN A 65 13.01 -10.21 2.67
N LEU A 66 12.39 -10.24 3.86
CA LEU A 66 11.10 -9.65 4.14
C LEU A 66 11.27 -8.28 4.81
N TRP A 67 10.47 -7.31 4.38
CA TRP A 67 10.41 -6.00 4.99
C TRP A 67 8.99 -5.68 5.46
N ARG A 68 8.85 -5.25 6.72
CA ARG A 68 7.56 -4.94 7.36
C ARG A 68 6.78 -3.77 6.72
N ALA A 69 7.30 -3.16 5.66
CA ALA A 69 6.68 -2.02 4.96
C ALA A 69 6.28 -0.87 5.90
N GLY A 70 7.13 -0.58 6.91
CA GLY A 70 6.84 0.46 7.91
C GLY A 70 7.81 0.41 9.07
N ALA A 71 7.50 1.16 10.13
CA ALA A 71 8.24 1.18 11.38
C ALA A 71 7.33 0.81 12.56
N ASP A 72 7.95 0.33 13.64
CA ASP A 72 7.35 -0.04 14.92
C ASP A 72 6.28 -1.14 14.78
N ALA A 73 5.01 -0.79 14.89
CA ALA A 73 3.92 -1.74 14.73
C ALA A 73 3.77 -2.21 13.27
N PRO A 74 3.33 -3.46 13.03
CA PRO A 74 3.12 -3.99 11.70
C PRO A 74 2.21 -3.12 10.82
N THR A 75 2.51 -3.07 9.53
CA THR A 75 1.60 -2.51 8.53
C THR A 75 0.44 -3.45 8.32
N THR A 76 -0.77 -2.92 8.36
CA THR A 76 -2.00 -3.72 8.27
C THR A 76 -2.92 -3.24 7.18
N ILE A 77 -3.61 -4.19 6.54
CA ILE A 77 -4.76 -3.95 5.68
C ILE A 77 -6.02 -4.49 6.37
N GLN A 78 -7.09 -3.73 6.34
CA GLN A 78 -8.38 -4.14 6.88
C GLN A 78 -9.46 -3.90 5.83
N SER A 79 -10.32 -4.89 5.62
CA SER A 79 -11.49 -4.77 4.75
C SER A 79 -12.73 -5.35 5.41
N ASN A 80 -13.92 -4.87 5.01
CA ASN A 80 -15.21 -5.38 5.43
C ASN A 80 -15.80 -6.43 4.47
N ALA A 81 -15.06 -6.78 3.42
CA ALA A 81 -15.44 -7.80 2.44
C ALA A 81 -14.21 -8.54 1.93
N ASP A 82 -14.43 -9.61 1.20
CA ASP A 82 -13.36 -10.35 0.52
C ASP A 82 -12.60 -9.44 -0.46
N LEU A 83 -11.30 -9.64 -0.53
CA LEU A 83 -10.44 -9.03 -1.54
C LEU A 83 -9.79 -10.15 -2.36
N ASN A 84 -9.55 -9.89 -3.65
CA ASN A 84 -8.82 -10.79 -4.52
C ASN A 84 -7.45 -10.18 -4.86
N PHE A 85 -6.40 -10.86 -4.45
CA PHE A 85 -5.01 -10.51 -4.75
C PHE A 85 -4.45 -11.54 -5.75
N GLY A 86 -4.40 -11.17 -7.04
CA GLY A 86 -3.81 -12.04 -8.07
C GLY A 86 -4.49 -13.40 -8.22
N GLY A 87 -5.81 -13.48 -8.06
CA GLY A 87 -6.59 -14.71 -8.10
C GLY A 87 -6.78 -15.39 -6.73
N THR A 88 -6.09 -14.92 -5.67
CA THR A 88 -6.21 -15.48 -4.33
C THR A 88 -7.14 -14.63 -3.46
N ARG A 89 -8.11 -15.31 -2.83
CA ARG A 89 -9.07 -14.68 -1.91
C ARG A 89 -8.42 -14.34 -0.57
N VAL A 90 -8.56 -13.09 -0.15
CA VAL A 90 -8.24 -12.61 1.20
C VAL A 90 -9.56 -12.34 1.91
N PRO A 91 -9.88 -13.04 3.01
CA PRO A 91 -11.15 -12.88 3.72
C PRO A 91 -11.27 -11.50 4.37
N PRO A 92 -12.51 -11.07 4.74
CA PRO A 92 -12.72 -9.85 5.51
C PRO A 92 -11.94 -9.87 6.81
N GLY A 93 -11.62 -8.70 7.32
CA GLY A 93 -10.89 -8.56 8.57
C GLY A 93 -9.58 -7.82 8.42
N LYS A 94 -8.71 -8.00 9.41
CA LYS A 94 -7.42 -7.34 9.53
C LYS A 94 -6.30 -8.34 9.25
N HIS A 95 -5.44 -7.99 8.30
CA HIS A 95 -4.28 -8.79 7.90
C HIS A 95 -3.01 -7.94 7.92
N ILE A 96 -1.86 -8.59 7.92
CA ILE A 96 -0.55 -7.94 7.88
C ILE A 96 -0.10 -7.78 6.42
N LEU A 97 0.50 -6.65 6.10
CA LEU A 97 1.18 -6.42 4.83
C LEU A 97 2.70 -6.50 5.03
N ILE A 98 3.35 -7.28 4.17
CA ILE A 98 4.80 -7.47 4.15
C ILE A 98 5.28 -7.28 2.72
N LEU A 99 6.38 -6.58 2.51
CA LEU A 99 7.10 -6.58 1.24
C LEU A 99 8.17 -7.67 1.26
N ARG A 100 8.27 -8.43 0.18
CA ARG A 100 9.35 -9.38 -0.05
C ARG A 100 10.20 -8.90 -1.23
N TYR A 101 11.50 -8.76 -1.00
CA TYR A 101 12.47 -8.53 -2.07
C TYR A 101 12.89 -9.86 -2.67
N ILE A 102 12.50 -10.14 -3.90
CA ILE A 102 12.74 -11.43 -4.54
C ILE A 102 14.14 -11.44 -5.18
N ARG A 103 14.42 -10.42 -5.97
CA ARG A 103 15.68 -10.20 -6.69
C ARG A 103 15.73 -8.75 -7.18
N PRO A 104 16.88 -8.26 -7.70
CA PRO A 104 17.01 -6.91 -8.23
C PRO A 104 15.83 -6.50 -9.12
N GLY A 105 15.15 -5.42 -8.74
CA GLY A 105 13.99 -4.89 -9.44
C GLY A 105 12.67 -5.64 -9.24
N THR A 106 12.67 -6.77 -8.53
CA THR A 106 11.47 -7.62 -8.36
C THR A 106 11.03 -7.68 -6.90
N TRP A 107 9.85 -7.18 -6.64
CA TRP A 107 9.23 -7.15 -5.33
C TRP A 107 7.85 -7.79 -5.34
N SER A 108 7.43 -8.32 -4.21
CA SER A 108 6.05 -8.75 -4.00
C SER A 108 5.47 -8.15 -2.72
N LEU A 109 4.15 -8.00 -2.72
CA LEU A 109 3.35 -7.68 -1.55
C LEU A 109 2.68 -8.96 -1.06
N VAL A 110 2.98 -9.32 0.17
CA VAL A 110 2.43 -10.49 0.86
C VAL A 110 1.35 -10.02 1.83
N VAL A 111 0.17 -10.63 1.73
CA VAL A 111 -0.87 -10.55 2.76
C VAL A 111 -0.70 -11.74 3.68
N SER A 112 -0.51 -11.50 4.97
CA SER A 112 -0.10 -12.51 5.95
C SER A 112 -0.96 -12.49 7.22
N LYS A 113 -1.05 -13.64 7.89
CA LYS A 113 -1.62 -13.77 9.23
C LYS A 113 -0.63 -13.32 10.32
N ALA A 114 0.67 -13.41 10.05
CA ALA A 114 1.74 -13.12 10.98
C ALA A 114 2.62 -11.96 10.51
N PRO A 115 3.23 -11.18 11.42
CA PRO A 115 4.17 -10.12 11.08
C PRO A 115 5.49 -10.69 10.52
N ALA A 116 6.27 -9.84 9.84
CA ALA A 116 7.50 -10.25 9.15
C ALA A 116 8.51 -10.99 10.06
N ILE A 117 8.59 -10.61 11.33
CA ILE A 117 9.50 -11.24 12.30
C ILE A 117 9.12 -12.69 12.65
N ASN A 118 7.83 -13.02 12.56
CA ASN A 118 7.29 -14.37 12.84
C ASN A 118 6.69 -15.01 11.58
N TYR A 119 7.11 -14.54 10.41
CA TYR A 119 6.55 -15.03 9.15
C TYR A 119 7.03 -16.44 8.85
N THR A 120 6.08 -17.29 8.52
CA THR A 120 6.30 -18.61 7.93
C THR A 120 5.52 -18.70 6.60
N PRO A 121 5.90 -19.59 5.68
CA PRO A 121 5.14 -19.76 4.43
C PRO A 121 3.65 -20.02 4.64
N ASP A 122 3.26 -20.75 5.70
CA ASP A 122 1.87 -21.07 6.04
C ASP A 122 1.08 -19.87 6.57
N ALA A 123 1.77 -18.81 7.01
CA ALA A 123 1.13 -17.55 7.39
C ALA A 123 0.70 -16.72 6.19
N ARG A 124 1.20 -17.01 4.98
CA ARG A 124 0.82 -16.31 3.76
C ARG A 124 -0.62 -16.64 3.38
N ILE A 125 -1.42 -15.59 3.17
CA ILE A 125 -2.78 -15.69 2.63
C ILE A 125 -2.73 -15.50 1.12
N ALA A 126 -2.08 -14.42 0.67
CA ALA A 126 -1.94 -14.07 -0.74
C ALA A 126 -0.62 -13.35 -1.01
N GLU A 127 -0.20 -13.33 -2.25
CA GLU A 127 1.00 -12.62 -2.70
C GLU A 127 0.81 -12.13 -4.13
N ILE A 128 1.18 -10.88 -4.39
CA ILE A 128 1.17 -10.28 -5.73
C ILE A 128 2.53 -9.66 -6.04
N LEU A 129 2.93 -9.70 -7.30
CA LEU A 129 4.09 -8.95 -7.75
C LEU A 129 3.79 -7.45 -7.74
N MET A 130 4.77 -6.65 -7.32
CA MET A 130 4.71 -5.20 -7.33
C MET A 130 5.52 -4.66 -8.51
N ARG A 131 5.02 -3.63 -9.16
CA ARG A 131 5.77 -2.87 -10.16
C ARG A 131 6.63 -1.84 -9.44
N LEU A 132 7.91 -1.77 -9.84
CA LEU A 132 8.87 -0.79 -9.33
C LEU A 132 9.00 0.35 -10.33
N GLU A 133 8.79 1.56 -9.85
CA GLU A 133 9.03 2.80 -10.60
C GLU A 133 9.99 3.70 -9.81
N LYS A 134 10.75 4.52 -10.52
CA LYS A 134 11.61 5.53 -9.89
C LYS A 134 10.87 6.87 -9.79
N HIS A 135 10.93 7.50 -8.64
CA HIS A 135 10.51 8.88 -8.45
C HIS A 135 11.65 9.83 -8.83
N GLN A 136 11.33 10.90 -9.54
CA GLN A 136 12.30 11.96 -9.83
C GLN A 136 12.65 12.77 -8.56
N THR A 137 11.65 13.00 -7.70
CA THR A 137 11.86 13.68 -6.41
C THR A 137 11.72 12.64 -5.29
N PRO A 138 12.78 12.44 -4.47
CA PRO A 138 12.74 11.49 -3.37
C PRO A 138 11.68 11.86 -2.32
N ILE A 139 10.97 10.84 -1.83
CA ILE A 139 9.96 10.97 -0.76
C ILE A 139 10.65 10.74 0.59
N GLY A 140 10.67 11.79 1.42
CA GLY A 140 11.39 11.82 2.70
C GLY A 140 10.82 10.91 3.79
N GLU A 141 9.52 10.58 3.73
CA GLU A 141 8.85 9.68 4.67
C GLU A 141 8.12 8.58 3.92
N LEU A 142 8.14 7.36 4.47
CA LEU A 142 7.34 6.26 3.91
C LEU A 142 5.88 6.69 3.77
N THR A 143 5.37 6.58 2.57
CA THR A 143 3.98 6.88 2.24
C THR A 143 3.34 5.67 1.59
N ILE A 144 2.22 5.21 2.17
CA ILE A 144 1.39 4.15 1.60
C ILE A 144 0.05 4.76 1.25
N SER A 145 -0.44 4.49 0.05
CA SER A 145 -1.77 4.87 -0.39
C SER A 145 -2.54 3.66 -0.91
N VAL A 146 -3.86 3.68 -0.71
CA VAL A 146 -4.80 2.82 -1.40
C VAL A 146 -5.83 3.70 -2.09
N VAL A 147 -6.06 3.45 -3.37
CA VAL A 147 -7.00 4.24 -4.19
C VAL A 147 -7.89 3.31 -5.01
N ASN A 148 -9.09 3.78 -5.32
CA ASN A 148 -10.01 3.12 -6.24
C ASN A 148 -9.75 3.63 -7.66
N THR A 149 -9.36 2.73 -8.55
CA THR A 149 -9.10 3.01 -9.98
C THR A 149 -10.10 2.25 -10.84
N GLY A 150 -11.35 2.77 -10.91
CA GLY A 150 -12.40 2.15 -11.72
C GLY A 150 -12.90 0.79 -11.20
N GLY A 151 -12.99 0.64 -9.88
CA GLY A 151 -13.42 -0.61 -9.23
C GLY A 151 -12.29 -1.54 -8.81
N HIS A 152 -11.05 -1.27 -9.22
CA HIS A 152 -9.84 -1.94 -8.76
C HIS A 152 -9.20 -1.14 -7.63
N GLY A 153 -8.62 -1.80 -6.65
CA GLY A 153 -7.80 -1.20 -5.62
C GLY A 153 -6.34 -1.17 -6.05
N LYS A 154 -5.74 0.03 -6.10
CA LYS A 154 -4.30 0.19 -6.29
C LYS A 154 -3.65 0.51 -4.97
N ILE A 155 -2.70 -0.31 -4.52
CA ILE A 155 -1.83 -0.03 -3.37
C ILE A 155 -0.51 0.50 -3.92
N GLU A 156 -0.07 1.62 -3.37
CA GLU A 156 1.21 2.22 -3.70
C GLU A 156 2.03 2.43 -2.42
N ILE A 157 3.31 2.09 -2.46
CA ILE A 157 4.27 2.22 -1.37
C ILE A 157 5.44 3.02 -1.90
N ALA A 158 5.62 4.24 -1.41
CA ALA A 158 6.63 5.18 -1.88
C ALA A 158 7.57 5.58 -0.75
N TRP A 159 8.89 5.46 -0.98
CA TRP A 159 9.93 5.88 -0.04
C TRP A 159 11.25 6.13 -0.76
N GLY A 160 11.91 7.26 -0.48
CA GLY A 160 13.08 7.69 -1.22
C GLY A 160 12.75 7.89 -2.70
N ALA A 161 13.61 7.40 -3.58
CA ALA A 161 13.42 7.46 -5.02
C ALA A 161 12.56 6.32 -5.60
N CYS A 162 11.97 5.48 -4.75
CA CYS A 162 11.27 4.28 -5.19
C CYS A 162 9.78 4.33 -4.91
N ARG A 163 9.02 3.85 -5.86
CA ARG A 163 7.59 3.60 -5.79
C ARG A 163 7.33 2.16 -6.18
N LEU A 164 6.70 1.40 -5.29
CA LEU A 164 6.19 0.07 -5.56
C LEU A 164 4.67 0.15 -5.62
N TRP A 165 4.04 -0.48 -6.60
CA TRP A 165 2.59 -0.53 -6.66
C TRP A 165 2.08 -1.88 -7.20
N GLY A 166 0.90 -2.25 -6.75
CA GLY A 166 0.18 -3.44 -7.16
C GLY A 166 -1.31 -3.25 -7.03
N GLU A 167 -2.08 -4.15 -7.62
CA GLU A 167 -3.53 -4.05 -7.70
C GLU A 167 -4.21 -5.26 -7.07
N PHE A 168 -5.41 -5.03 -6.55
CA PHE A 168 -6.33 -6.05 -6.08
C PHE A 168 -7.75 -5.70 -6.53
N THR A 169 -8.67 -6.63 -6.45
CA THR A 169 -10.09 -6.38 -6.68
C THR A 169 -10.88 -6.70 -5.42
N PRO A 170 -11.80 -5.83 -4.95
CA PRO A 170 -12.78 -6.22 -3.96
C PRO A 170 -13.74 -7.25 -4.56
N ALA A 171 -14.17 -8.23 -3.77
CA ALA A 171 -15.24 -9.13 -4.17
C ALA A 171 -16.54 -8.33 -4.31
N ARG A 172 -17.28 -8.65 -5.35
CA ARG A 172 -18.62 -8.08 -5.61
C ARG A 172 -19.68 -8.75 -4.74
#